data_b777f79b2fd3e828a7c20f8f5c3e4104
#
_entry.id   b777f79b2fd3e828a7c20f8f5c3e4104
#
_cell.length_a   1.000
_cell.length_b   1.000
_cell.length_c   1.000
_cell.angle_alpha   90.00
_cell.angle_beta   90.00
_cell.angle_gamma   90.00
#
_symmetry.space_group_name_H-M   'P 1'
#
loop_
_entity.id
_entity.type
_entity.pdbx_description
1 polymer ?
#
loop_
_entity_poly.entity_id
_entity_poly.type
_entity_poly.pdbx_seq_one_letter_code
_entity_poly.pdbx_strand_id
1 'polypeptide(L)'
;MQSKIAEWTAAERAANPDAHLTLAWVPHDWVRGLYFYDDFDVRFAETFHDGSWFAGVDQADLLSRIACPTVYLKAKTNYGEDGLLLAANSDEDAARVQELVGACETIVVESGHDIHYDQPEAFVEAMDRVAG
;
A
#
# COMPACT_ATOMS: atom_id res chain seq x y z
N MET A 1 -6.45 -13.19 -19.34
CA MET A 1 -6.19 -11.73 -19.18
C MET A 1 -4.70 -11.43 -19.11
N GLN A 2 -3.95 -12.12 -18.26
CA GLN A 2 -2.49 -11.91 -18.12
C GLN A 2 -1.68 -12.07 -19.42
N SER A 3 -1.98 -13.07 -20.27
CA SER A 3 -1.29 -13.27 -21.55
C SER A 3 -1.46 -12.09 -22.52
N LYS A 4 -2.64 -11.48 -22.57
CA LYS A 4 -2.92 -10.33 -23.45
C LYS A 4 -2.18 -9.06 -22.99
N ILE A 5 -2.03 -8.85 -21.70
CA ILE A 5 -1.26 -7.73 -21.16
C ILE A 5 0.23 -7.93 -21.48
N ALA A 6 0.75 -9.13 -21.27
CA ALA A 6 2.14 -9.45 -21.60
C ALA A 6 2.45 -9.29 -23.10
N GLU A 7 1.57 -9.78 -23.97
CA GLU A 7 1.70 -9.63 -25.42
C GLU A 7 1.68 -8.16 -25.85
N TRP A 8 0.75 -7.39 -25.29
CA TRP A 8 0.65 -5.95 -25.56
C TRP A 8 1.89 -5.22 -25.05
N THR A 9 2.33 -5.48 -23.81
CA THR A 9 3.54 -4.88 -23.24
C THR A 9 4.78 -5.15 -24.09
N ALA A 10 4.94 -6.40 -24.55
CA ALA A 10 6.05 -6.77 -25.42
C ALA A 10 6.01 -6.03 -26.77
N ALA A 11 4.82 -5.87 -27.36
CA ALA A 11 4.64 -5.16 -28.62
C ALA A 11 4.93 -3.67 -28.47
N GLU A 12 4.44 -3.02 -27.42
CA GLU A 12 4.70 -1.60 -27.13
C GLU A 12 6.19 -1.35 -26.87
N ARG A 13 6.85 -2.21 -26.08
CA ARG A 13 8.30 -2.13 -25.84
C ARG A 13 9.13 -2.30 -27.11
N ALA A 14 8.71 -3.19 -28.01
CA ALA A 14 9.39 -3.39 -29.29
C ALA A 14 9.25 -2.16 -30.22
N ALA A 15 8.10 -1.49 -30.18
CA ALA A 15 7.83 -0.30 -30.99
C ALA A 15 8.46 0.98 -30.39
N ASN A 16 8.46 1.11 -29.08
CA ASN A 16 8.90 2.30 -28.34
C ASN A 16 9.69 1.89 -27.10
N PRO A 17 10.97 1.55 -27.21
CA PRO A 17 11.77 1.03 -26.09
C PRO A 17 11.85 1.94 -24.87
N ASP A 18 11.82 3.25 -25.10
CA ASP A 18 11.95 4.27 -24.06
C ASP A 18 10.60 4.88 -23.60
N ALA A 19 9.48 4.41 -24.18
CA ALA A 19 8.17 4.93 -23.80
C ALA A 19 7.70 4.33 -22.49
N HIS A 20 7.17 5.18 -21.62
CA HIS A 20 6.43 4.72 -20.43
C HIS A 20 5.15 4.01 -20.84
N LEU A 21 4.96 2.81 -20.33
CA LEU A 21 3.76 2.04 -20.61
C LEU A 21 2.57 2.60 -19.80
N THR A 22 1.49 2.92 -20.50
CA THR A 22 0.26 3.40 -19.87
C THR A 22 -0.90 2.48 -20.20
N LEU A 23 -1.66 2.08 -19.17
CA LEU A 23 -2.87 1.30 -19.35
C LEU A 23 -4.05 2.23 -19.73
N ALA A 24 -4.00 2.79 -20.94
CA ALA A 24 -4.95 3.81 -21.41
C ALA A 24 -6.43 3.38 -21.36
N TRP A 25 -6.70 2.07 -21.34
CA TRP A 25 -8.06 1.50 -21.24
C TRP A 25 -8.56 1.36 -19.80
N VAL A 26 -7.71 1.64 -18.80
CA VAL A 26 -8.12 1.61 -17.40
C VAL A 26 -8.74 2.97 -17.05
N PRO A 27 -9.99 3.00 -16.58
CA PRO A 27 -10.71 4.25 -16.37
C PRO A 27 -10.21 5.09 -15.19
N HIS A 28 -9.36 4.55 -14.34
CA HIS A 28 -8.89 5.20 -13.13
C HIS A 28 -7.54 5.88 -13.32
N ASP A 29 -7.46 7.18 -13.05
CA ASP A 29 -6.26 7.99 -13.31
C ASP A 29 -5.03 7.53 -12.51
N TRP A 30 -5.23 7.05 -11.28
CA TRP A 30 -4.12 6.53 -10.48
C TRP A 30 -3.55 5.22 -11.04
N VAL A 31 -4.37 4.39 -11.70
CA VAL A 31 -3.90 3.16 -12.37
C VAL A 31 -3.19 3.48 -13.67
N ARG A 32 -3.49 4.62 -14.32
CA ARG A 32 -2.70 5.10 -15.47
C ARG A 32 -1.27 5.44 -15.06
N GLY A 33 -1.04 5.80 -13.81
CA GLY A 33 0.28 6.03 -13.23
C GLY A 33 1.13 4.77 -13.07
N LEU A 34 0.68 3.61 -13.53
CA LEU A 34 1.46 2.35 -13.53
C LEU A 34 2.69 2.39 -14.45
N TYR A 35 2.93 3.49 -15.16
CA TYR A 35 4.20 3.71 -15.87
C TYR A 35 5.41 3.63 -14.94
N PHE A 36 5.25 3.88 -13.64
CA PHE A 36 6.31 3.65 -12.66
C PHE A 36 6.72 2.19 -12.51
N TYR A 37 5.87 1.24 -12.94
CA TYR A 37 6.21 -0.17 -12.95
C TYR A 37 7.29 -0.53 -13.98
N ASP A 38 7.63 0.37 -14.89
CA ASP A 38 8.74 0.17 -15.82
C ASP A 38 10.09 0.12 -15.10
N ASP A 39 10.21 0.85 -13.99
CA ASP A 39 11.40 0.91 -13.15
C ASP A 39 11.30 -0.06 -11.95
N PHE A 40 10.19 -0.82 -11.86
CA PHE A 40 9.98 -1.74 -10.76
C PHE A 40 10.79 -3.03 -10.95
N ASP A 41 11.61 -3.36 -9.96
CA ASP A 41 12.30 -4.66 -9.94
C ASP A 41 11.28 -5.77 -9.66
N VAL A 42 10.93 -6.53 -10.70
CA VAL A 42 9.98 -7.64 -10.61
C VAL A 42 10.38 -8.71 -9.58
N ARG A 43 11.68 -8.80 -9.26
CA ARG A 43 12.20 -9.71 -8.23
C ARG A 43 11.75 -9.30 -6.81
N PHE A 44 11.32 -8.05 -6.64
CA PHE A 44 10.74 -7.61 -5.38
C PHE A 44 9.54 -8.47 -4.97
N ALA A 45 8.73 -8.91 -5.94
CA ALA A 45 7.60 -9.79 -5.67
C ALA A 45 8.02 -11.17 -5.11
N GLU A 46 9.23 -11.66 -5.44
CA GLU A 46 9.76 -12.93 -4.95
C GLU A 46 9.94 -12.88 -3.42
N THR A 47 10.29 -11.71 -2.88
CA THR A 47 10.53 -11.53 -1.43
C THR A 47 9.27 -11.75 -0.60
N PHE A 48 8.09 -11.47 -1.14
CA PHE A 48 6.82 -11.77 -0.49
C PHE A 48 6.50 -13.26 -0.51
N HIS A 49 6.95 -13.95 -1.57
CA HIS A 49 6.67 -15.37 -1.74
C HIS A 49 7.57 -16.24 -0.85
N ASP A 50 8.84 -15.91 -0.76
CA ASP A 50 9.82 -16.66 0.02
C ASP A 50 10.01 -16.17 1.46
N GLY A 51 9.31 -15.08 1.83
CA GLY A 51 9.37 -14.49 3.17
C GLY A 51 10.62 -13.66 3.43
N SER A 52 11.51 -13.45 2.46
CA SER A 52 12.74 -12.67 2.64
C SER A 52 12.47 -11.17 2.82
N TRP A 53 11.28 -10.70 2.52
CA TRP A 53 10.80 -9.34 2.80
C TRP A 53 11.12 -8.87 4.24
N PHE A 54 11.00 -9.76 5.22
CA PHE A 54 11.28 -9.47 6.63
C PHE A 54 12.62 -10.04 7.12
N ALA A 55 13.49 -10.52 6.23
CA ALA A 55 14.76 -11.11 6.63
C ALA A 55 15.61 -10.12 7.43
N GLY A 56 15.93 -10.47 8.67
CA GLY A 56 16.73 -9.64 9.57
C GLY A 56 15.99 -8.45 10.19
N VAL A 57 14.66 -8.38 10.05
CA VAL A 57 13.82 -7.32 10.62
C VAL A 57 12.91 -7.91 11.69
N ASP A 58 12.99 -7.40 12.92
CA ASP A 58 11.97 -7.60 13.94
C ASP A 58 11.02 -6.40 13.94
N GLN A 59 9.84 -6.60 13.39
CA GLN A 59 8.83 -5.54 13.24
C GLN A 59 8.35 -5.01 14.60
N ALA A 60 8.20 -5.88 15.60
CA ALA A 60 7.77 -5.46 16.93
C ALA A 60 8.83 -4.61 17.62
N ASP A 61 10.12 -4.98 17.48
CA ASP A 61 11.22 -4.20 18.00
C ASP A 61 11.29 -2.81 17.32
N LEU A 62 11.12 -2.76 15.98
CA LEU A 62 11.11 -1.47 15.27
C LEU A 62 9.96 -0.56 15.72
N LEU A 63 8.74 -1.08 15.82
CA LEU A 63 7.58 -0.32 16.25
C LEU A 63 7.74 0.18 17.69
N SER A 64 8.27 -0.63 18.59
CA SER A 64 8.49 -0.25 19.99
C SER A 64 9.50 0.87 20.21
N ARG A 65 10.35 1.14 19.21
CA ARG A 65 11.33 2.24 19.24
C ARG A 65 10.78 3.58 18.76
N ILE A 66 9.55 3.62 18.25
CA ILE A 66 8.91 4.86 17.85
C ILE A 66 8.54 5.64 19.13
N ALA A 67 9.25 6.76 19.36
CA ALA A 67 9.10 7.58 20.56
C ALA A 67 8.39 8.92 20.31
N CYS A 68 8.12 9.26 19.06
CA CYS A 68 7.39 10.47 18.70
C CYS A 68 5.87 10.25 18.77
N PRO A 69 5.08 11.32 18.95
CA PRO A 69 3.63 11.25 18.75
C PRO A 69 3.31 10.70 17.37
N THR A 70 2.41 9.72 17.32
CA THR A 70 2.12 8.97 16.10
C THR A 70 0.61 8.88 15.90
N VAL A 71 0.15 9.14 14.69
CA VAL A 71 -1.20 8.83 14.25
C VAL A 71 -1.13 7.70 13.23
N TYR A 72 -1.82 6.61 13.51
CA TYR A 72 -1.98 5.49 12.60
C TYR A 72 -3.32 5.56 11.89
N LEU A 73 -3.31 5.99 10.63
CA LEU A 73 -4.50 5.97 9.78
C LEU A 73 -4.71 4.58 9.22
N LYS A 74 -5.86 4.02 9.51
CA LYS A 74 -6.25 2.68 9.07
C LYS A 74 -7.50 2.74 8.21
N ALA A 75 -7.43 2.21 6.99
CA ALA A 75 -8.63 1.98 6.21
C ALA A 75 -9.52 0.95 6.91
N LYS A 76 -10.84 1.09 6.78
CA LYS A 76 -11.80 0.14 7.32
C LYS A 76 -11.51 -1.28 6.85
N THR A 77 -11.55 -2.22 7.77
CA THR A 77 -11.37 -3.64 7.46
C THR A 77 -12.59 -4.17 6.69
N ASN A 78 -12.31 -4.84 5.58
CA ASN A 78 -13.31 -5.53 4.78
C ASN A 78 -12.93 -7.01 4.64
N TYR A 79 -13.94 -7.85 4.57
CA TYR A 79 -13.78 -9.29 4.35
C TYR A 79 -14.58 -9.72 3.13
N GLY A 80 -14.01 -10.63 2.33
CA GLY A 80 -14.71 -11.30 1.25
C GLY A 80 -15.73 -12.32 1.76
N GLU A 81 -16.52 -12.89 0.85
CA GLU A 81 -17.56 -13.88 1.19
C GLU A 81 -16.98 -15.15 1.82
N ASP A 82 -15.74 -15.47 1.52
CA ASP A 82 -14.98 -16.61 2.06
C ASP A 82 -14.25 -16.28 3.38
N GLY A 83 -14.46 -15.08 3.93
CA GLY A 83 -13.77 -14.59 5.13
C GLY A 83 -12.32 -14.14 4.88
N LEU A 84 -11.90 -14.06 3.61
CA LEU A 84 -10.59 -13.53 3.25
C LEU A 84 -10.50 -12.04 3.58
N LEU A 85 -9.44 -11.65 4.28
CA LEU A 85 -9.15 -10.25 4.57
C LEU A 85 -8.92 -9.46 3.26
N LEU A 86 -9.73 -8.44 3.02
CA LEU A 86 -9.64 -7.52 1.88
C LEU A 86 -9.08 -6.15 2.32
N ALA A 87 -8.11 -6.16 3.20
CA ALA A 87 -7.42 -4.98 3.69
C ALA A 87 -5.94 -5.30 3.90
N ALA A 88 -5.10 -4.27 3.92
CA ALA A 88 -3.66 -4.43 4.18
C ALA A 88 -3.40 -4.93 5.61
N ASN A 89 -4.22 -4.51 6.57
CA ASN A 89 -4.12 -4.89 7.98
C ASN A 89 -5.50 -5.17 8.56
N SER A 90 -5.58 -6.16 9.45
CA SER A 90 -6.76 -6.45 10.27
C SER A 90 -6.93 -5.43 11.41
N ASP A 91 -8.03 -5.53 12.14
CA ASP A 91 -8.23 -4.71 13.34
C ASP A 91 -7.31 -5.15 14.49
N GLU A 92 -6.96 -6.44 14.55
CA GLU A 92 -5.98 -6.99 15.47
C GLU A 92 -4.57 -6.47 15.19
N ASP A 93 -4.18 -6.36 13.92
CA ASP A 93 -2.90 -5.76 13.53
C ASP A 93 -2.81 -4.30 13.96
N ALA A 94 -3.90 -3.53 13.77
CA ALA A 94 -3.97 -2.13 14.20
C ALA A 94 -3.87 -1.99 15.73
N ALA A 95 -4.56 -2.83 16.47
CA ALA A 95 -4.47 -2.87 17.92
C ALA A 95 -3.04 -3.21 18.38
N ARG A 96 -2.40 -4.13 17.67
CA ARG A 96 -0.99 -4.49 17.93
C ARG A 96 -0.03 -3.34 17.69
N VAL A 97 -0.21 -2.57 16.60
CA VAL A 97 0.59 -1.37 16.34
C VAL A 97 0.41 -0.36 17.48
N GLN A 98 -0.82 -0.09 17.89
CA GLN A 98 -1.11 0.85 18.97
C GLN A 98 -0.52 0.41 20.32
N GLU A 99 -0.50 -0.89 20.60
CA GLU A 99 0.14 -1.45 21.81
C GLU A 99 1.66 -1.27 21.79
N LEU A 100 2.30 -1.50 20.63
CA LEU A 100 3.76 -1.43 20.49
C LEU A 100 4.27 0.01 20.43
N VAL A 101 3.53 0.90 19.78
CA VAL A 101 3.87 2.33 19.68
C VAL A 101 3.17 3.07 20.82
N GLY A 102 3.85 3.26 21.93
CA GLY A 102 3.25 3.75 23.18
C GLY A 102 2.54 5.12 23.11
N ALA A 103 2.86 5.97 22.12
CA ALA A 103 2.22 7.27 21.88
C ALA A 103 1.50 7.28 20.52
N CYS A 104 0.66 6.27 20.27
CA CYS A 104 -0.06 6.06 19.01
C CYS A 104 -1.56 6.25 19.19
N GLU A 105 -2.15 7.11 18.35
CA GLU A 105 -3.59 7.21 18.13
C GLU A 105 -3.96 6.48 16.84
N THR A 106 -4.93 5.57 16.88
CA THR A 106 -5.45 4.90 15.69
C THR A 106 -6.75 5.56 15.25
N ILE A 107 -6.81 5.99 13.99
CA ILE A 107 -8.01 6.57 13.36
C ILE A 107 -8.43 5.65 12.22
N VAL A 108 -9.64 5.10 12.31
CA VAL A 108 -10.23 4.29 11.24
C VAL A 108 -10.97 5.19 10.26
N VAL A 109 -10.66 5.04 8.97
CA VAL A 109 -11.20 5.85 7.88
C VAL A 109 -11.99 4.98 6.91
N GLU A 110 -13.17 5.43 6.52
CA GLU A 110 -13.98 4.80 5.45
C GLU A 110 -13.34 5.08 4.09
N SER A 111 -12.34 4.30 3.72
CA SER A 111 -11.59 4.46 2.48
C SER A 111 -11.10 3.11 1.96
N GLY A 112 -10.59 3.10 0.73
CA GLY A 112 -9.76 2.03 0.21
C GLY A 112 -8.32 2.09 0.75
N HIS A 113 -7.41 1.49 0.02
CA HIS A 113 -5.99 1.42 0.40
C HIS A 113 -5.32 2.80 0.42
N ASP A 114 -5.72 3.68 -0.48
CA ASP A 114 -5.11 5.00 -0.68
C ASP A 114 -5.87 6.10 0.08
N ILE A 115 -5.77 6.08 1.42
CA ILE A 115 -6.50 7.00 2.31
C ILE A 115 -6.29 8.46 1.91
N HIS A 116 -5.07 8.85 1.59
CA HIS A 116 -4.72 10.22 1.19
C HIS A 116 -5.40 10.68 -0.11
N TYR A 117 -5.79 9.73 -0.95
CA TYR A 117 -6.51 9.98 -2.20
C TYR A 117 -8.03 9.95 -2.00
N ASP A 118 -8.52 8.93 -1.30
CA ASP A 118 -9.96 8.72 -1.09
C ASP A 118 -10.55 9.70 -0.07
N GLN A 119 -9.75 10.05 0.96
CA GLN A 119 -10.16 10.88 2.10
C GLN A 119 -9.06 11.91 2.45
N PRO A 120 -8.74 12.86 1.54
CA PRO A 120 -7.65 13.80 1.72
C PRO A 120 -7.82 14.69 2.96
N GLU A 121 -9.06 15.03 3.33
CA GLU A 121 -9.35 15.83 4.52
C GLU A 121 -8.98 15.10 5.81
N ALA A 122 -9.34 13.82 5.92
CA ALA A 122 -8.97 12.99 7.06
C ALA A 122 -7.45 12.81 7.17
N PHE A 123 -6.77 12.71 6.02
CA PHE A 123 -5.31 12.63 5.99
C PHE A 123 -4.67 13.93 6.50
N VAL A 124 -5.12 15.10 6.03
CA VAL A 124 -4.61 16.40 6.46
C VAL A 124 -4.89 16.63 7.95
N GLU A 125 -6.10 16.31 8.43
CA GLU A 125 -6.44 16.41 9.86
C GLU A 125 -5.50 15.56 10.74
N ALA A 126 -5.16 14.34 10.28
CA ALA A 126 -4.21 13.50 11.00
C ALA A 126 -2.80 14.09 11.02
N MET A 127 -2.37 14.72 9.92
CA MET A 127 -1.08 15.44 9.87
C MET A 127 -1.05 16.61 10.86
N ASP A 128 -2.12 17.38 10.96
CA ASP A 128 -2.22 18.52 11.90
C ASP A 128 -2.13 18.08 13.36
N ARG A 129 -2.63 16.89 13.71
CA ARG A 129 -2.55 16.34 15.08
C ARG A 129 -1.12 16.02 15.52
N VAL A 130 -0.23 15.69 14.59
CA VAL A 130 1.18 15.36 14.90
C VAL A 130 2.15 16.51 14.65
N ALA A 131 1.73 17.52 13.88
CA ALA A 131 2.55 18.70 13.54
C ALA A 131 2.42 19.84 14.56
N GLY A 132 1.35 19.84 15.38
CA GLY A 132 1.08 20.86 16.40
C GLY A 132 1.89 20.70 17.63
#